data_7d1ba8cdff33d94cf33d5c717b4d1c97
#
_entry.id   7d1ba8cdff33d94cf33d5c717b4d1c97
#
_cell.length_a   1.000
_cell.length_b   1.000
_cell.length_c   1.000
_cell.angle_alpha   90.00
_cell.angle_beta   90.00
_cell.angle_gamma   90.00
#
_symmetry.space_group_name_H-M   'P 1'
#
loop_
_entity.id
_entity.type
_entity.pdbx_description
1 polymer ?
#
loop_
_entity_poly.entity_id
_entity_poly.type
_entity_poly.pdbx_seq_one_letter_code
_entity_poly.pdbx_strand_id
1 'polypeptide(L)'
;MNTPRFATASLTVLMVITLAACADEMCVSFSGRHSGAILFQLHCASCHGDDARGNGPVAEFINVKVPDLTQISAAHGGQFPDEEVFRIIDGQAEIPAHGTRHMPVWGYEFFGQQGDDERAHGEATEKVKALVSYVRKLQRPAPD
;
A
#
# COMPACT_ATOMS: atom_id res chain seq x y z
N MET A 1 15.01 20.46 -71.65
CA MET A 1 14.32 19.30 -71.11
C MET A 1 14.65 19.24 -69.62
N ASN A 2 13.78 19.83 -68.80
CA ASN A 2 13.93 19.93 -67.34
C ASN A 2 13.07 18.84 -66.66
N THR A 3 13.71 17.95 -65.94
CA THR A 3 13.02 17.01 -65.07
C THR A 3 13.05 17.54 -63.61
N PRO A 4 11.94 17.62 -62.91
CA PRO A 4 11.95 18.08 -61.51
C PRO A 4 12.35 16.95 -60.55
N ARG A 5 13.28 17.24 -59.71
CA ARG A 5 13.73 16.42 -58.53
C ARG A 5 12.95 16.95 -57.31
N PHE A 6 11.77 16.48 -57.04
CA PHE A 6 11.10 16.68 -55.76
C PHE A 6 10.32 15.43 -55.39
N ALA A 7 10.70 14.69 -54.40
CA ALA A 7 9.85 13.90 -53.53
C ALA A 7 10.59 12.71 -52.86
N THR A 8 11.52 12.96 -51.94
CA THR A 8 11.99 11.87 -51.06
C THR A 8 12.25 12.31 -49.60
N ALA A 9 11.91 13.56 -49.23
CA ALA A 9 12.23 14.06 -47.87
C ALA A 9 11.07 13.99 -46.89
N SER A 10 9.88 13.55 -47.28
CA SER A 10 8.70 13.66 -46.43
C SER A 10 8.28 12.38 -45.70
N LEU A 11 8.87 11.24 -46.01
CA LEU A 11 8.42 9.95 -45.45
C LEU A 11 9.20 9.51 -44.20
N THR A 12 10.39 10.07 -43.98
CA THR A 12 11.24 9.69 -42.83
C THR A 12 10.90 10.46 -41.54
N VAL A 13 10.26 11.62 -41.62
CA VAL A 13 9.90 12.42 -40.47
C VAL A 13 8.65 11.86 -39.77
N LEU A 14 7.75 11.20 -40.49
CA LEU A 14 6.51 10.65 -39.89
C LEU A 14 6.74 9.37 -39.08
N MET A 15 7.82 8.64 -39.34
CA MET A 15 8.10 7.36 -38.64
C MET A 15 8.81 7.55 -37.29
N VAL A 16 9.41 8.72 -37.02
CA VAL A 16 10.11 9.00 -35.76
C VAL A 16 9.13 9.47 -34.66
N ILE A 17 7.98 10.05 -35.04
CA ILE A 17 6.99 10.57 -34.08
C ILE A 17 6.17 9.46 -33.43
N THR A 18 6.02 8.29 -34.07
CA THR A 18 5.20 7.18 -33.54
C THR A 18 5.93 6.30 -32.50
N LEU A 19 7.28 6.39 -32.38
CA LEU A 19 8.03 5.64 -31.37
C LEU A 19 8.13 6.34 -30.00
N ALA A 20 7.85 7.64 -29.93
CA ALA A 20 7.94 8.39 -28.67
C ALA A 20 6.69 8.26 -27.79
N ALA A 21 5.56 7.76 -28.32
CA ALA A 21 4.31 7.67 -27.60
C ALA A 21 4.15 6.38 -26.74
N CYS A 22 5.03 5.39 -26.90
CA CYS A 22 4.93 4.12 -26.15
C CYS A 22 5.75 4.07 -24.85
N ALA A 23 6.47 5.13 -24.51
CA ALA A 23 7.32 5.14 -23.30
C ALA A 23 6.55 5.50 -22.01
N ASP A 24 5.37 6.11 -22.10
CA ASP A 24 4.64 6.63 -20.94
C ASP A 24 3.69 5.61 -20.29
N GLU A 25 3.25 4.59 -21.04
CA GLU A 25 2.33 3.59 -20.48
C GLU A 25 3.01 2.46 -19.68
N MET A 26 4.33 2.29 -19.81
CA MET A 26 5.05 1.23 -19.11
C MET A 26 5.53 1.63 -17.69
N CYS A 27 5.46 2.92 -17.35
CA CYS A 27 5.82 3.39 -16.00
C CYS A 27 4.71 3.24 -14.95
N VAL A 28 3.45 3.00 -15.36
CA VAL A 28 2.31 2.88 -14.43
C VAL A 28 2.26 1.53 -13.72
N SER A 29 2.90 0.50 -14.27
CA SER A 29 2.81 -0.88 -13.72
C SER A 29 3.72 -1.17 -12.53
N PHE A 30 4.67 -0.31 -12.17
CA PHE A 30 5.59 -0.57 -11.06
C PHE A 30 5.06 -0.07 -9.70
N SER A 31 4.10 0.85 -9.70
CA SER A 31 3.47 1.37 -8.48
C SER A 31 2.49 0.39 -7.81
N GLY A 32 2.11 -0.70 -8.48
CA GLY A 32 1.14 -1.66 -7.96
C GLY A 32 1.65 -2.60 -6.88
N ARG A 33 2.96 -2.81 -6.76
CA ARG A 33 3.53 -3.79 -5.81
C ARG A 33 3.42 -3.36 -4.34
N HIS A 34 3.29 -2.07 -4.10
CA HIS A 34 3.11 -1.50 -2.77
C HIS A 34 1.74 -0.85 -2.59
N SER A 35 0.72 -1.30 -3.35
CA SER A 35 -0.64 -0.86 -3.10
C SER A 35 -1.08 -1.28 -1.70
N GLY A 36 -1.42 -0.32 -0.84
CA GLY A 36 -1.90 -0.61 0.50
C GLY A 36 -3.11 -1.54 0.52
N ALA A 37 -3.97 -1.48 -0.50
CA ALA A 37 -5.10 -2.40 -0.64
C ALA A 37 -4.64 -3.85 -0.87
N ILE A 38 -3.67 -4.06 -1.76
CA ILE A 38 -3.12 -5.40 -2.02
C ILE A 38 -2.41 -5.93 -0.76
N LEU A 39 -1.57 -5.10 -0.14
CA LEU A 39 -0.88 -5.49 1.10
C LEU A 39 -1.88 -5.81 2.21
N PHE A 40 -2.96 -5.06 2.35
CA PHE A 40 -4.01 -5.33 3.32
C PHE A 40 -4.68 -6.69 3.07
N GLN A 41 -5.06 -6.98 1.85
CA GLN A 41 -5.66 -8.27 1.49
C GLN A 41 -4.72 -9.45 1.77
N LEU A 42 -3.43 -9.31 1.46
CA LEU A 42 -2.46 -10.38 1.63
C LEU A 42 -2.08 -10.64 3.09
N HIS A 43 -2.02 -9.61 3.92
CA HIS A 43 -1.38 -9.68 5.24
C HIS A 43 -2.31 -9.34 6.42
N CYS A 44 -3.41 -8.64 6.19
CA CYS A 44 -4.26 -8.10 7.25
C CYS A 44 -5.68 -8.69 7.25
N ALA A 45 -6.26 -8.92 6.07
CA ALA A 45 -7.65 -9.30 5.91
C ALA A 45 -8.01 -10.63 6.59
N SER A 46 -7.07 -11.57 6.73
CA SER A 46 -7.30 -12.85 7.42
C SER A 46 -7.78 -12.67 8.87
N CYS A 47 -7.32 -11.63 9.55
CA CYS A 47 -7.74 -11.28 10.91
C CYS A 47 -8.74 -10.13 10.90
N HIS A 48 -8.45 -9.05 10.15
CA HIS A 48 -9.24 -7.81 10.18
C HIS A 48 -10.49 -7.83 9.28
N GLY A 49 -10.65 -8.85 8.42
CA GLY A 49 -11.74 -8.91 7.43
C GLY A 49 -11.44 -8.09 6.18
N ASP A 50 -12.07 -8.44 5.06
CA ASP A 50 -11.94 -7.71 3.79
C ASP A 50 -12.45 -6.26 3.90
N ASP A 51 -13.41 -6.04 4.80
CA ASP A 51 -14.00 -4.75 5.12
C ASP A 51 -13.33 -4.03 6.30
N ALA A 52 -12.26 -4.60 6.85
CA ALA A 52 -11.47 -4.10 7.96
C ALA A 52 -12.23 -3.96 9.30
N ARG A 53 -13.31 -4.74 9.51
CA ARG A 53 -14.16 -4.66 10.72
C ARG A 53 -13.79 -5.64 11.84
N GLY A 54 -12.67 -6.34 11.71
CA GLY A 54 -12.23 -7.31 12.70
C GLY A 54 -12.96 -8.65 12.65
N ASN A 55 -13.58 -8.96 11.53
CA ASN A 55 -14.42 -10.15 11.29
C ASN A 55 -13.76 -11.14 10.32
N GLY A 56 -12.43 -11.09 10.18
CA GLY A 56 -11.71 -12.02 9.32
C GLY A 56 -11.83 -13.47 9.77
N PRO A 57 -11.63 -14.44 8.85
CA PRO A 57 -11.83 -15.86 9.14
C PRO A 57 -10.92 -16.41 10.26
N VAL A 58 -9.81 -15.75 10.56
CA VAL A 58 -8.90 -16.13 11.65
C VAL A 58 -9.30 -15.49 12.99
N ALA A 59 -10.13 -14.43 12.97
CA ALA A 59 -10.48 -13.67 14.17
C ALA A 59 -11.16 -14.53 15.25
N GLU A 60 -11.96 -15.53 14.88
CA GLU A 60 -12.64 -16.43 15.82
C GLU A 60 -11.69 -17.39 16.57
N PHE A 61 -10.47 -17.60 16.04
CA PHE A 61 -9.46 -18.46 16.65
C PHE A 61 -8.47 -17.70 17.54
N ILE A 62 -8.61 -16.39 17.64
CA ILE A 62 -7.73 -15.52 18.42
C ILE A 62 -8.43 -15.16 19.74
N ASN A 63 -7.74 -15.36 20.88
CA ASN A 63 -8.29 -15.08 22.22
C ASN A 63 -8.37 -13.58 22.58
N VAL A 64 -8.34 -12.70 21.56
CA VAL A 64 -8.50 -11.26 21.72
C VAL A 64 -9.44 -10.74 20.63
N LYS A 65 -10.21 -9.72 20.98
CA LYS A 65 -11.07 -9.06 20.00
C LYS A 65 -10.22 -8.33 18.96
N VAL A 66 -10.33 -8.74 17.70
CA VAL A 66 -9.72 -8.01 16.59
C VAL A 66 -10.46 -6.67 16.41
N PRO A 67 -9.77 -5.53 16.40
CA PRO A 67 -10.42 -4.23 16.34
C PRO A 67 -11.02 -3.94 14.97
N ASP A 68 -12.12 -3.17 14.96
CA ASP A 68 -12.68 -2.55 13.77
C ASP A 68 -11.80 -1.36 13.35
N LEU A 69 -11.01 -1.54 12.31
CA LEU A 69 -10.10 -0.52 11.82
C LEU A 69 -10.80 0.66 11.14
N THR A 70 -12.09 0.52 10.80
CA THR A 70 -12.84 1.61 10.16
C THR A 70 -13.27 2.70 11.16
N GLN A 71 -13.10 2.45 12.47
CA GLN A 71 -13.52 3.33 13.57
C GLN A 71 -12.35 4.04 14.26
N ILE A 72 -11.14 3.92 13.76
CA ILE A 72 -9.96 4.55 14.38
C ILE A 72 -10.13 6.06 14.48
N SER A 73 -10.52 6.73 13.40
CA SER A 73 -10.74 8.19 13.44
C SER A 73 -11.83 8.59 14.42
N ALA A 74 -12.94 7.85 14.47
CA ALA A 74 -14.02 8.12 15.41
C ALA A 74 -13.56 8.01 16.87
N ALA A 75 -12.74 7.02 17.20
CA ALA A 75 -12.13 6.84 18.51
C ALA A 75 -11.12 7.94 18.87
N HIS A 76 -10.61 8.68 17.87
CA HIS A 76 -9.62 9.75 18.04
C HIS A 76 -10.20 11.14 17.73
N GLY A 77 -11.44 11.38 18.08
CA GLY A 77 -12.08 12.70 17.91
C GLY A 77 -12.26 13.14 16.47
N GLY A 78 -12.37 12.20 15.53
CA GLY A 78 -12.56 12.46 14.11
C GLY A 78 -11.25 12.62 13.31
N GLN A 79 -10.09 12.52 13.95
CA GLN A 79 -8.79 12.60 13.30
C GLN A 79 -8.12 11.23 13.22
N PHE A 80 -7.57 10.89 12.06
CA PHE A 80 -6.84 9.64 11.92
C PHE A 80 -5.41 9.82 12.46
N PRO A 81 -4.99 9.01 13.44
CA PRO A 81 -3.68 9.15 14.10
C PRO A 81 -2.58 8.39 13.33
N ASP A 82 -2.14 8.94 12.20
CA ASP A 82 -1.23 8.29 11.26
C ASP A 82 0.02 7.70 11.89
N GLU A 83 0.69 8.49 12.72
CA GLU A 83 1.95 8.11 13.35
C GLU A 83 1.75 6.96 14.35
N GLU A 84 0.65 6.98 15.09
CA GLU A 84 0.31 5.91 16.02
C GLU A 84 0.01 4.62 15.27
N VAL A 85 -0.82 4.70 14.22
CA VAL A 85 -1.14 3.54 13.38
C VAL A 85 0.11 2.99 12.69
N PHE A 86 1.00 3.87 12.21
CA PHE A 86 2.28 3.46 11.65
C PHE A 86 3.09 2.65 12.68
N ARG A 87 3.29 3.17 13.89
CA ARG A 87 4.06 2.48 14.93
C ARG A 87 3.45 1.15 15.37
N ILE A 88 2.12 1.05 15.36
CA ILE A 88 1.43 -0.22 15.66
C ILE A 88 1.72 -1.26 14.59
N ILE A 89 1.57 -0.90 13.31
CA ILE A 89 1.80 -1.82 12.18
C ILE A 89 3.29 -2.19 12.10
N ASP A 90 4.17 -1.21 12.20
CA ASP A 90 5.63 -1.41 12.16
C ASP A 90 6.14 -2.25 13.34
N GLY A 91 5.41 -2.23 14.45
CA GLY A 91 5.72 -2.98 15.66
C GLY A 91 6.54 -2.22 16.68
N GLN A 92 6.76 -0.93 16.49
CA GLN A 92 7.46 -0.06 17.45
C GLN A 92 6.57 0.35 18.64
N ALA A 93 5.25 0.27 18.49
CA ALA A 93 4.33 0.54 19.60
C ALA A 93 4.23 -0.68 20.51
N GLU A 94 4.63 -0.53 21.75
CA GLU A 94 4.20 -1.43 22.82
C GLU A 94 2.73 -1.14 23.12
N ILE A 95 1.88 -2.17 23.08
CA ILE A 95 0.49 -2.07 23.55
C ILE A 95 0.45 -2.73 24.93
N PRO A 96 0.67 -1.97 26.03
CA PRO A 96 0.85 -2.55 27.38
C PRO A 96 -0.38 -3.29 27.88
N ALA A 97 -1.56 -2.96 27.38
CA ALA A 97 -2.84 -3.44 27.90
C ALA A 97 -3.21 -4.87 27.43
N HIS A 98 -2.49 -5.48 26.51
CA HIS A 98 -2.95 -6.69 25.82
C HIS A 98 -2.03 -7.92 25.97
N GLY A 99 -1.04 -7.90 26.89
CA GLY A 99 -0.17 -9.07 27.10
C GLY A 99 0.73 -9.38 25.90
N THR A 100 0.76 -10.65 25.47
CA THR A 100 1.55 -11.06 24.30
C THR A 100 1.00 -10.43 23.03
N ARG A 101 1.89 -9.93 22.18
CA ARG A 101 1.54 -9.36 20.87
C ARG A 101 0.88 -10.44 19.98
N HIS A 102 -0.39 -10.23 19.61
CA HIS A 102 -1.11 -11.14 18.72
C HIS A 102 -0.99 -10.74 17.23
N MET A 103 -0.76 -9.45 16.97
CA MET A 103 -0.51 -8.93 15.63
C MET A 103 0.98 -9.05 15.29
N PRO A 104 1.35 -9.58 14.12
CA PRO A 104 2.76 -9.61 13.70
C PRO A 104 3.40 -8.23 13.65
N VAL A 105 4.74 -8.21 13.76
CA VAL A 105 5.55 -6.99 13.59
C VAL A 105 5.81 -6.83 12.09
N TRP A 106 4.90 -6.15 11.40
CA TRP A 106 4.93 -6.07 9.94
C TRP A 106 6.17 -5.36 9.39
N GLY A 107 6.72 -4.39 10.13
CA GLY A 107 8.01 -3.79 9.77
C GLY A 107 9.11 -4.84 9.65
N TYR A 108 9.22 -5.74 10.64
CA TYR A 108 10.18 -6.83 10.63
C TYR A 108 9.88 -7.89 9.57
N GLU A 109 8.59 -8.28 9.42
CA GLU A 109 8.18 -9.27 8.42
C GLU A 109 8.49 -8.79 7.00
N PHE A 110 8.22 -7.52 6.71
CA PHE A 110 8.52 -6.94 5.39
C PHE A 110 10.01 -6.76 5.14
N PHE A 111 10.78 -6.50 6.20
CA PHE A 111 12.22 -6.38 6.15
C PHE A 111 12.90 -7.74 5.95
N GLY A 112 12.55 -8.73 6.77
CA GLY A 112 13.18 -10.05 6.76
C GLY A 112 13.05 -10.82 5.45
N GLN A 113 12.10 -10.43 4.59
CA GLN A 113 11.90 -11.07 3.28
C GLN A 113 12.88 -10.58 2.19
N GLN A 114 13.65 -9.51 2.43
CA GLN A 114 14.42 -8.83 1.39
C GLN A 114 15.92 -8.71 1.67
N GLY A 115 16.38 -9.20 2.81
CA GLY A 115 17.78 -9.08 3.23
C GLY A 115 18.00 -7.95 4.26
N ASP A 116 19.24 -7.81 4.73
CA ASP A 116 19.61 -6.90 5.83
C ASP A 116 20.42 -5.73 5.26
N ASP A 117 19.78 -4.86 4.48
CA ASP A 117 20.38 -3.65 3.96
C ASP A 117 19.46 -2.42 4.08
N GLU A 118 20.01 -1.22 3.94
CA GLU A 118 19.28 0.05 4.07
C GLU A 118 18.12 0.17 3.07
N ARG A 119 18.27 -0.44 1.89
CA ARG A 119 17.20 -0.47 0.89
C ARG A 119 16.02 -1.32 1.35
N ALA A 120 16.28 -2.48 1.96
CA ALA A 120 15.23 -3.36 2.49
C ALA A 120 14.45 -2.67 3.61
N HIS A 121 15.14 -1.92 4.49
CA HIS A 121 14.48 -1.08 5.51
C HIS A 121 13.60 0.00 4.88
N GLY A 122 14.09 0.68 3.84
CA GLY A 122 13.32 1.68 3.11
C GLY A 122 12.05 1.10 2.48
N GLU A 123 12.18 -0.06 1.80
CA GLU A 123 11.04 -0.74 1.18
C GLU A 123 10.01 -1.24 2.19
N ALA A 124 10.43 -1.75 3.35
CA ALA A 124 9.53 -2.14 4.44
C ALA A 124 8.75 -0.94 4.97
N THR A 125 9.44 0.18 5.22
CA THR A 125 8.82 1.45 5.64
C THR A 125 7.77 1.94 4.65
N GLU A 126 8.03 1.90 3.34
CA GLU A 126 7.08 2.31 2.32
C GLU A 126 5.86 1.38 2.25
N LYS A 127 6.01 0.08 2.49
CA LYS A 127 4.88 -0.85 2.61
C LYS A 127 3.99 -0.51 3.80
N VAL A 128 4.57 -0.22 4.96
CA VAL A 128 3.82 0.20 6.16
C VAL A 128 3.10 1.52 5.91
N LYS A 129 3.74 2.52 5.30
CA LYS A 129 3.09 3.78 4.91
C LYS A 129 1.92 3.58 3.95
N ALA A 130 2.06 2.68 2.98
CA ALA A 130 0.99 2.34 2.05
C ALA A 130 -0.21 1.70 2.78
N LEU A 131 0.02 0.82 3.76
CA LEU A 131 -1.01 0.25 4.63
C LEU A 131 -1.72 1.32 5.46
N VAL A 132 -0.98 2.22 6.13
CA VAL A 132 -1.54 3.35 6.88
C VAL A 132 -2.44 4.21 6.00
N SER A 133 -1.96 4.58 4.82
CA SER A 133 -2.74 5.35 3.84
C SER A 133 -4.02 4.62 3.39
N TYR A 134 -3.96 3.31 3.23
CA TYR A 134 -5.14 2.51 2.89
C TYR A 134 -6.15 2.46 4.03
N VAL A 135 -5.72 2.15 5.26
CA VAL A 135 -6.59 2.11 6.44
C VAL A 135 -7.25 3.46 6.71
N ARG A 136 -6.53 4.57 6.47
CA ARG A 136 -7.11 5.93 6.55
C ARG A 136 -8.28 6.11 5.56
N LYS A 137 -8.19 5.57 4.35
CA LYS A 137 -9.29 5.66 3.36
C LYS A 137 -10.52 4.84 3.74
N LEU A 138 -10.38 3.86 4.63
CA LEU A 138 -11.47 3.02 5.10
C LEU A 138 -12.25 3.64 6.26
N GLN A 139 -11.83 4.79 6.80
CA GLN A 139 -12.47 5.41 7.95
C GLN A 139 -13.92 5.79 7.67
N ARG A 140 -14.78 5.57 8.66
CA ARG A 140 -16.22 5.86 8.62
C ARG A 140 -16.58 6.86 9.71
N PRO A 141 -17.67 7.62 9.52
CA PRO A 141 -18.26 8.39 10.61
C PRO A 141 -18.53 7.53 11.84
N ALA A 142 -18.52 8.14 13.02
CA ALA A 142 -18.99 7.45 14.21
C ALA A 142 -20.41 6.92 13.98
N PRO A 143 -20.76 5.73 14.46
CA PRO A 143 -22.15 5.30 14.48
C PRO A 143 -22.96 6.26 15.38
N ASP A 144 -24.15 6.63 14.91
CA ASP A 144 -25.12 7.45 15.66
C ASP A 144 -25.55 6.77 16.96
#